data_a8094c14984aa62670929a102e271795
#
_entry.id   a8094c14984aa62670929a102e271795
#
_cell.length_a   1.000
_cell.length_b   1.000
_cell.length_c   1.000
_cell.angle_alpha   90.00
_cell.angle_beta   90.00
_cell.angle_gamma   90.00
#
_symmetry.space_group_name_H-M   'P 1'
#
loop_
_entity.id
_entity.type
_entity.pdbx_description
1 polymer ?
#
loop_
_entity_poly.entity_id
_entity_poly.type
_entity_poly.pdbx_seq_one_letter_code
_entity_poly.pdbx_strand_id
1 'polypeptide(L)'
;MAERSQGLESTALWRAYREKMSSDEERMAWVKKVYEEAVAYLGDVRQDFKNYTLHDGIHVRNVLDAMGGLLGDWIGKLSAGEIELLILAACLHDLGMVYTDEERESAFSRERACQEFLREYAPELLGCASEEWPEDKRQWYLRTLHPFRISEVLQNEGWMELMDSWPVRAVPKRCVLAVCQAHGEGPKELRINRELEYLAASDADAVFCAGLRRLADLLDFHDTRGPRVLYRYAAYNEN
;
A
#
# COMPACT_ATOMS: atom_id res chain seq x y z
N MET A 1 25.58 -4.40 -16.19
CA MET A 1 24.51 -5.36 -16.46
C MET A 1 23.21 -4.57 -16.37
N ALA A 2 22.44 -4.51 -17.44
CA ALA A 2 21.19 -3.75 -17.46
C ALA A 2 20.22 -4.40 -16.47
N GLU A 3 19.88 -3.71 -15.38
CA GLU A 3 18.70 -4.01 -14.59
C GLU A 3 17.50 -3.87 -15.52
N ARG A 4 17.00 -4.99 -16.00
CA ARG A 4 15.70 -5.04 -16.63
C ARG A 4 14.71 -4.64 -15.53
N SER A 5 14.14 -3.45 -15.64
CA SER A 5 12.94 -3.11 -14.90
C SER A 5 11.87 -4.13 -15.31
N GLN A 6 11.75 -5.17 -14.52
CA GLN A 6 10.74 -6.19 -14.77
C GLN A 6 9.42 -5.60 -14.29
N GLY A 7 8.61 -5.06 -15.20
CA GLY A 7 7.31 -4.47 -14.94
C GLY A 7 6.26 -5.48 -14.45
N LEU A 8 5.03 -5.03 -14.27
CA LEU A 8 3.88 -5.84 -13.86
C LEU A 8 3.77 -7.17 -14.62
N GLU A 9 4.06 -7.13 -15.93
CA GLU A 9 3.88 -8.27 -16.84
C GLU A 9 4.70 -9.53 -16.48
N SER A 10 5.78 -9.35 -15.73
CA SER A 10 6.63 -10.48 -15.33
C SER A 10 6.18 -11.15 -14.03
N THR A 11 5.17 -10.59 -13.31
CA THR A 11 4.65 -11.17 -12.07
C THR A 11 3.78 -12.40 -12.35
N ALA A 12 3.75 -13.35 -11.39
CA ALA A 12 2.89 -14.52 -11.50
C ALA A 12 1.39 -14.13 -11.46
N LEU A 13 1.04 -13.15 -10.61
CA LEU A 13 -0.33 -12.61 -10.53
C LEU A 13 -0.79 -12.04 -11.87
N TRP A 14 0.03 -11.22 -12.52
CA TRP A 14 -0.35 -10.65 -13.81
C TRP A 14 -0.54 -11.72 -14.89
N ARG A 15 0.35 -12.72 -14.96
CA ARG A 15 0.20 -13.81 -15.93
C ARG A 15 -1.10 -14.58 -15.73
N ALA A 16 -1.45 -14.89 -14.48
CA ALA A 16 -2.70 -15.58 -14.15
C ALA A 16 -3.92 -14.69 -14.43
N TYR A 17 -3.84 -13.39 -14.13
CA TYR A 17 -4.88 -12.43 -14.45
C TYR A 17 -5.15 -12.34 -15.94
N ARG A 18 -4.11 -12.18 -16.75
CA ARG A 18 -4.20 -12.11 -18.20
C ARG A 18 -4.80 -13.38 -18.82
N GLU A 19 -4.47 -14.56 -18.28
CA GLU A 19 -5.05 -15.81 -18.73
C GLU A 19 -6.56 -15.86 -18.51
N LYS A 20 -7.01 -15.43 -17.31
CA LYS A 20 -8.43 -15.41 -16.94
C LYS A 20 -9.22 -14.29 -17.63
N MET A 21 -8.58 -13.17 -17.95
CA MET A 21 -9.17 -11.97 -18.52
C MET A 21 -8.91 -11.78 -20.01
N SER A 22 -8.49 -12.83 -20.73
CA SER A 22 -8.06 -12.75 -22.13
C SER A 22 -9.10 -12.15 -23.10
N SER A 23 -10.38 -12.10 -22.72
CA SER A 23 -11.46 -11.50 -23.50
C SER A 23 -11.83 -10.06 -23.10
N ASP A 24 -11.16 -9.48 -22.10
CA ASP A 24 -11.42 -8.12 -21.57
C ASP A 24 -10.14 -7.28 -21.58
N GLU A 25 -9.71 -6.92 -22.79
CA GLU A 25 -8.48 -6.14 -23.01
C GLU A 25 -8.55 -4.75 -22.39
N GLU A 26 -9.71 -4.12 -22.37
CA GLU A 26 -9.92 -2.79 -21.81
C GLU A 26 -9.65 -2.79 -20.30
N ARG A 27 -10.21 -3.77 -19.59
CA ARG A 27 -10.01 -3.93 -18.14
C ARG A 27 -8.55 -4.25 -17.80
N MET A 28 -7.90 -5.10 -18.59
CA MET A 28 -6.47 -5.39 -18.42
C MET A 28 -5.61 -4.14 -18.63
N ALA A 29 -5.90 -3.35 -19.68
CA ALA A 29 -5.20 -2.10 -19.96
C ALA A 29 -5.38 -1.09 -18.82
N TRP A 30 -6.59 -1.01 -18.25
CA TRP A 30 -6.87 -0.14 -17.12
C TRP A 30 -6.08 -0.56 -15.87
N VAL A 31 -6.06 -1.85 -15.49
CA VAL A 31 -5.26 -2.34 -14.34
C VAL A 31 -3.79 -2.04 -14.54
N LYS A 32 -3.28 -2.20 -15.76
CA LYS A 32 -1.89 -1.85 -16.09
C LYS A 32 -1.63 -0.36 -15.93
N LYS A 33 -2.55 0.50 -16.38
CA LYS A 33 -2.44 1.95 -16.20
C LYS A 33 -2.43 2.32 -14.72
N VAL A 34 -3.26 1.68 -13.87
CA VAL A 34 -3.22 1.88 -12.41
C VAL A 34 -1.84 1.55 -11.84
N TYR A 35 -1.24 0.44 -12.26
CA TYR A 35 0.11 0.08 -11.82
C TYR A 35 1.15 1.13 -12.23
N GLU A 36 1.14 1.56 -13.49
CA GLU A 36 2.09 2.54 -14.02
C GLU A 36 1.99 3.88 -13.28
N GLU A 37 0.78 4.38 -13.06
CA GLU A 37 0.53 5.62 -12.32
C GLU A 37 0.93 5.49 -10.83
N ALA A 38 0.62 4.35 -10.18
CA ALA A 38 1.01 4.12 -8.79
C ALA A 38 2.53 4.09 -8.61
N VAL A 39 3.25 3.42 -9.51
CA VAL A 39 4.72 3.36 -9.49
C VAL A 39 5.33 4.75 -9.71
N ALA A 40 4.77 5.54 -10.63
CA ALA A 40 5.23 6.90 -10.88
C ALA A 40 4.99 7.79 -9.64
N TYR A 41 3.78 7.75 -9.06
CA TYR A 41 3.40 8.54 -7.90
C TYR A 41 4.22 8.21 -6.65
N LEU A 42 4.47 6.93 -6.40
CA LEU A 42 5.28 6.48 -5.26
C LEU A 42 6.77 6.83 -5.40
N GLY A 43 7.23 7.19 -6.59
CA GLY A 43 8.59 7.71 -6.78
C GLY A 43 8.92 8.93 -5.93
N ASP A 44 7.91 9.71 -5.53
CA ASP A 44 8.06 10.94 -4.73
C ASP A 44 8.16 10.67 -3.22
N VAL A 45 7.81 9.47 -2.73
CA VAL A 45 7.88 9.11 -1.28
C VAL A 45 9.27 9.33 -0.68
N ARG A 46 10.34 9.19 -1.48
CA ARG A 46 11.72 9.37 -1.01
C ARG A 46 12.03 10.74 -0.39
N GLN A 47 11.25 11.75 -0.74
CA GLN A 47 11.45 13.11 -0.21
C GLN A 47 10.96 13.21 1.24
N ASP A 48 9.96 12.44 1.60
CA ASP A 48 9.18 12.59 2.83
C ASP A 48 9.67 11.70 3.98
N PHE A 49 10.14 10.50 3.67
CA PHE A 49 10.45 9.46 4.65
C PHE A 49 11.89 8.96 4.53
N LYS A 50 12.86 9.85 4.70
CA LYS A 50 14.30 9.56 4.53
C LYS A 50 14.84 8.44 5.42
N ASN A 51 14.20 8.20 6.56
CA ASN A 51 14.62 7.20 7.56
C ASN A 51 13.84 5.89 7.47
N TYR A 52 12.89 5.78 6.53
CA TYR A 52 12.10 4.57 6.35
C TYR A 52 12.50 3.81 5.08
N THR A 53 12.08 2.57 5.02
CA THR A 53 12.25 1.73 3.82
C THR A 53 11.55 2.35 2.61
N LEU A 54 12.16 2.21 1.45
CA LEU A 54 11.64 2.78 0.21
C LEU A 54 10.29 2.16 -0.14
N HIS A 55 9.25 3.00 -0.21
CA HIS A 55 7.92 2.65 -0.69
C HIS A 55 7.79 3.14 -2.13
N ASP A 56 8.56 2.56 -3.04
CA ASP A 56 8.62 2.90 -4.46
C ASP A 56 8.09 1.76 -5.35
N GLY A 57 8.21 1.92 -6.64
CA GLY A 57 7.79 0.88 -7.59
C GLY A 57 8.49 -0.47 -7.39
N ILE A 58 9.66 -0.51 -6.74
CA ILE A 58 10.34 -1.75 -6.38
C ILE A 58 9.57 -2.45 -5.27
N HIS A 59 9.09 -1.71 -4.27
CA HIS A 59 8.24 -2.25 -3.21
C HIS A 59 6.95 -2.87 -3.75
N VAL A 60 6.20 -2.12 -4.57
CA VAL A 60 4.98 -2.64 -5.21
C VAL A 60 5.27 -3.97 -5.92
N ARG A 61 6.38 -4.02 -6.64
CA ARG A 61 6.79 -5.21 -7.36
C ARG A 61 7.14 -6.37 -6.42
N ASN A 62 7.89 -6.11 -5.36
CA ASN A 62 8.28 -7.12 -4.38
C ASN A 62 7.06 -7.71 -3.67
N VAL A 63 6.07 -6.87 -3.33
CA VAL A 63 4.79 -7.32 -2.75
C VAL A 63 4.04 -8.23 -3.71
N LEU A 64 3.97 -7.89 -5.01
CA LEU A 64 3.36 -8.74 -6.04
C LEU A 64 4.09 -10.08 -6.19
N ASP A 65 5.41 -10.07 -6.20
CA ASP A 65 6.22 -11.29 -6.31
C ASP A 65 6.12 -12.14 -5.04
N ALA A 66 6.09 -11.53 -3.85
CA ALA A 66 5.89 -12.23 -2.58
C ALA A 66 4.52 -12.91 -2.51
N MET A 67 3.44 -12.22 -2.91
CA MET A 67 2.11 -12.83 -3.00
C MET A 67 2.10 -14.01 -3.98
N GLY A 68 2.72 -13.84 -5.17
CA GLY A 68 2.86 -14.92 -6.14
C GLY A 68 3.62 -16.11 -5.58
N GLY A 69 4.71 -15.88 -4.85
CA GLY A 69 5.49 -16.92 -4.18
C GLY A 69 4.72 -17.64 -3.07
N LEU A 70 3.98 -16.91 -2.24
CA LEU A 70 3.14 -17.49 -1.19
C LEU A 70 1.99 -18.34 -1.74
N LEU A 71 1.41 -17.95 -2.85
CA LEU A 71 0.32 -18.68 -3.51
C LEU A 71 0.82 -19.93 -4.25
N GLY A 72 1.98 -19.85 -4.89
CA GLY A 72 2.47 -20.95 -5.72
C GLY A 72 1.41 -21.44 -6.70
N ASP A 73 1.16 -22.75 -6.73
CA ASP A 73 0.18 -23.37 -7.63
C ASP A 73 -1.29 -22.98 -7.32
N TRP A 74 -1.56 -22.43 -6.11
CA TRP A 74 -2.90 -21.98 -5.73
C TRP A 74 -3.36 -20.76 -6.51
N ILE A 75 -2.46 -20.02 -7.13
CA ILE A 75 -2.79 -18.83 -7.92
C ILE A 75 -3.80 -19.14 -9.04
N GLY A 76 -3.71 -20.34 -9.62
CA GLY A 76 -4.64 -20.82 -10.65
C GLY A 76 -6.07 -21.03 -10.14
N LYS A 77 -6.26 -21.18 -8.81
CA LYS A 77 -7.57 -21.42 -8.18
C LYS A 77 -8.28 -20.13 -7.81
N LEU A 78 -7.57 -19.01 -7.75
CA LEU A 78 -8.17 -17.72 -7.46
C LEU A 78 -9.12 -17.30 -8.59
N SER A 79 -10.18 -16.57 -8.24
CA SER A 79 -11.03 -15.89 -9.22
C SER A 79 -10.25 -14.75 -9.91
N ALA A 80 -10.74 -14.30 -11.06
CA ALA A 80 -10.18 -13.11 -11.71
C ALA A 80 -10.30 -11.87 -10.82
N GLY A 81 -11.40 -11.76 -10.07
CA GLY A 81 -11.64 -10.67 -9.12
C GLY A 81 -10.66 -10.68 -7.95
N GLU A 82 -10.33 -11.85 -7.37
CA GLU A 82 -9.32 -11.95 -6.32
C GLU A 82 -7.94 -11.53 -6.80
N ILE A 83 -7.53 -11.98 -7.99
CA ILE A 83 -6.23 -11.62 -8.56
C ILE A 83 -6.18 -10.12 -8.84
N GLU A 84 -7.23 -9.54 -9.42
CA GLU A 84 -7.32 -8.11 -9.66
C GLU A 84 -7.25 -7.31 -8.35
N LEU A 85 -8.01 -7.74 -7.33
CA LEU A 85 -8.00 -7.12 -6.01
C LEU A 85 -6.61 -7.10 -5.39
N LEU A 86 -5.88 -8.22 -5.49
CA LEU A 86 -4.50 -8.33 -5.01
C LEU A 86 -3.55 -7.39 -5.77
N ILE A 87 -3.66 -7.31 -7.10
CA ILE A 87 -2.84 -6.43 -7.91
C ILE A 87 -3.13 -4.96 -7.56
N LEU A 88 -4.41 -4.56 -7.55
CA LEU A 88 -4.81 -3.19 -7.24
C LEU A 88 -4.42 -2.80 -5.81
N ALA A 89 -4.63 -3.69 -4.83
CA ALA A 89 -4.25 -3.43 -3.46
C ALA A 89 -2.73 -3.28 -3.29
N ALA A 90 -1.91 -4.07 -4.00
CA ALA A 90 -0.46 -3.90 -4.00
C ALA A 90 -0.03 -2.55 -4.61
N CYS A 91 -0.72 -2.08 -5.66
CA CYS A 91 -0.41 -0.80 -6.29
C CYS A 91 -0.78 0.40 -5.41
N LEU A 92 -1.90 0.32 -4.71
CA LEU A 92 -2.55 1.49 -4.14
C LEU A 92 -2.33 1.66 -2.63
N HIS A 93 -1.92 0.60 -1.88
CA HIS A 93 -1.93 0.64 -0.40
C HIS A 93 -1.07 1.73 0.22
N ASP A 94 0.04 2.08 -0.41
CA ASP A 94 1.00 3.05 0.10
C ASP A 94 0.89 4.45 -0.52
N LEU A 95 -0.08 4.70 -1.42
CA LEU A 95 -0.25 6.03 -2.01
C LEU A 95 -0.40 7.14 -0.96
N GLY A 96 -0.99 6.81 0.18
CA GLY A 96 -1.10 7.73 1.31
C GLY A 96 0.21 8.12 1.98
N MET A 97 1.35 7.51 1.59
CA MET A 97 2.69 7.89 2.06
C MET A 97 3.23 9.15 1.37
N VAL A 98 2.69 9.53 0.22
CA VAL A 98 3.07 10.78 -0.48
C VAL A 98 2.28 11.94 0.12
N TYR A 99 3.00 12.99 0.51
CA TYR A 99 2.42 14.20 1.11
C TYR A 99 2.91 15.45 0.38
N THR A 100 2.02 16.37 0.08
CA THR A 100 2.41 17.77 -0.16
C THR A 100 2.71 18.48 1.16
N ASP A 101 3.33 19.66 1.12
CA ASP A 101 3.59 20.44 2.33
C ASP A 101 2.26 20.85 3.02
N GLU A 102 1.24 21.23 2.23
CA GLU A 102 -0.09 21.58 2.74
C GLU A 102 -0.79 20.39 3.40
N GLU A 103 -0.65 19.18 2.82
CA GLU A 103 -1.23 17.97 3.40
C GLU A 103 -0.56 17.59 4.71
N ARG A 104 0.76 17.81 4.86
CA ARG A 104 1.48 17.62 6.12
C ARG A 104 0.98 18.56 7.18
N GLU A 105 0.91 19.87 6.88
CA GLU A 105 0.40 20.87 7.81
C GLU A 105 -1.04 20.54 8.24
N SER A 106 -1.89 20.16 7.27
CA SER A 106 -3.25 19.71 7.53
C SER A 106 -3.31 18.46 8.43
N ALA A 107 -2.40 17.49 8.26
CA ALA A 107 -2.34 16.30 9.09
C ALA A 107 -2.06 16.67 10.57
N PHE A 108 -1.13 17.57 10.81
CA PHE A 108 -0.80 18.04 12.17
C PHE A 108 -1.87 18.97 12.78
N SER A 109 -2.75 19.57 12.00
CA SER A 109 -3.90 20.33 12.49
C SER A 109 -5.06 19.44 13.00
N ARG A 110 -5.01 18.12 12.77
CA ARG A 110 -6.00 17.13 13.23
C ARG A 110 -5.78 16.81 14.73
N GLU A 111 -6.12 17.74 15.62
CA GLU A 111 -5.84 17.68 17.05
C GLU A 111 -6.18 16.33 17.69
N ARG A 112 -7.37 15.76 17.38
CA ARG A 112 -7.79 14.48 17.93
C ARG A 112 -6.85 13.33 17.52
N ALA A 113 -6.47 13.24 16.25
CA ALA A 113 -5.58 12.20 15.75
C ALA A 113 -4.18 12.34 16.34
N CYS A 114 -3.67 13.57 16.47
CA CYS A 114 -2.42 13.86 17.17
C CYS A 114 -2.47 13.38 18.62
N GLN A 115 -3.53 13.69 19.35
CA GLN A 115 -3.69 13.28 20.75
C GLN A 115 -3.81 11.75 20.91
N GLU A 116 -4.52 11.07 20.01
CA GLU A 116 -4.62 9.61 20.01
C GLU A 116 -3.25 8.97 19.77
N PHE A 117 -2.51 9.45 18.77
CA PHE A 117 -1.14 9.01 18.49
C PHE A 117 -0.22 9.21 19.69
N LEU A 118 -0.23 10.41 20.30
CA LEU A 118 0.62 10.71 21.46
C LEU A 118 0.33 9.78 22.64
N ARG A 119 -0.96 9.55 22.95
CA ARG A 119 -1.33 8.65 24.06
C ARG A 119 -0.82 7.24 23.87
N GLU A 120 -0.79 6.77 22.65
CA GLU A 120 -0.43 5.38 22.34
C GLU A 120 1.07 5.20 22.14
N TYR A 121 1.73 6.15 21.46
CA TYR A 121 3.09 5.94 20.95
C TYR A 121 4.14 6.91 21.48
N ALA A 122 3.75 8.07 22.04
CA ALA A 122 4.67 9.09 22.50
C ALA A 122 4.09 9.91 23.67
N PRO A 123 3.70 9.26 24.80
CA PRO A 123 3.03 9.94 25.91
C PRO A 123 3.89 11.04 26.54
N GLU A 124 5.20 11.00 26.38
CA GLU A 124 6.16 12.03 26.83
C GLU A 124 5.98 13.37 26.12
N LEU A 125 5.32 13.39 24.95
CA LEU A 125 5.07 14.61 24.15
C LEU A 125 3.66 15.17 24.35
N LEU A 126 2.88 14.61 25.26
CA LEU A 126 1.52 15.14 25.55
C LEU A 126 1.59 16.58 26.03
N GLY A 127 0.87 17.46 25.33
CA GLY A 127 0.87 18.90 25.59
C GLY A 127 1.92 19.71 24.83
N CYS A 128 2.85 19.08 24.11
CA CYS A 128 3.75 19.75 23.20
C CYS A 128 3.05 20.10 21.87
N ALA A 129 3.38 21.25 21.30
CA ALA A 129 2.94 21.59 19.94
C ALA A 129 3.60 20.65 18.92
N SER A 130 2.93 20.38 17.81
CA SER A 130 3.41 19.43 16.80
C SER A 130 4.74 19.84 16.16
N GLU A 131 5.04 21.14 16.13
CA GLU A 131 6.31 21.71 15.65
C GLU A 131 7.49 21.37 16.57
N GLU A 132 7.21 21.08 17.83
CA GLU A 132 8.22 20.72 18.85
C GLU A 132 8.51 19.21 18.88
N TRP A 133 7.74 18.41 18.14
CA TRP A 133 7.98 16.97 18.12
C TRP A 133 9.28 16.64 17.40
N PRO A 134 10.05 15.65 17.89
CA PRO A 134 11.18 15.09 17.16
C PRO A 134 10.78 14.62 15.77
N GLU A 135 11.67 14.78 14.79
CA GLU A 135 11.38 14.47 13.39
C GLU A 135 10.95 13.02 13.18
N ASP A 136 11.56 12.07 13.88
CA ASP A 136 11.18 10.65 13.83
C ASP A 136 9.73 10.42 14.32
N LYS A 137 9.26 11.17 15.32
CA LYS A 137 7.88 11.10 15.81
C LYS A 137 6.90 11.74 14.85
N ARG A 138 7.28 12.85 14.21
CA ARG A 138 6.50 13.49 13.15
C ARG A 138 6.31 12.55 11.96
N GLN A 139 7.39 11.92 11.48
CA GLN A 139 7.34 10.94 10.41
C GLN A 139 6.52 9.72 10.81
N TRP A 140 6.65 9.24 12.04
CA TRP A 140 5.86 8.10 12.52
C TRP A 140 4.36 8.42 12.56
N TYR A 141 3.99 9.60 13.05
CA TYR A 141 2.60 10.04 13.02
C TYR A 141 2.02 10.05 11.60
N LEU A 142 2.69 10.68 10.65
CA LEU A 142 2.26 10.71 9.25
C LEU A 142 2.11 9.29 8.69
N ARG A 143 3.04 8.39 9.06
CA ARG A 143 2.96 7.00 8.67
C ARG A 143 1.75 6.28 9.25
N THR A 144 1.30 6.59 10.46
CA THR A 144 0.07 5.97 11.02
C THR A 144 -1.19 6.38 10.27
N LEU A 145 -1.17 7.51 9.59
CA LEU A 145 -2.32 8.03 8.85
C LEU A 145 -2.42 7.48 7.42
N HIS A 146 -1.30 7.02 6.83
CA HIS A 146 -1.25 6.71 5.39
C HIS A 146 -2.30 5.68 4.91
N PRO A 147 -2.69 4.63 5.68
CA PRO A 147 -3.70 3.69 5.21
C PRO A 147 -5.06 4.35 4.95
N PHE A 148 -5.38 5.38 5.74
CA PHE A 148 -6.67 6.07 5.66
C PHE A 148 -6.67 7.18 4.61
N ARG A 149 -5.49 7.71 4.27
CA ARG A 149 -5.33 8.79 3.28
C ARG A 149 -5.54 8.34 1.84
N ILE A 150 -5.49 7.05 1.55
CA ILE A 150 -5.66 6.55 0.19
C ILE A 150 -6.94 7.07 -0.49
N SER A 151 -8.04 7.17 0.27
CA SER A 151 -9.30 7.69 -0.27
C SER A 151 -9.22 9.17 -0.61
N GLU A 152 -8.42 9.96 0.11
CA GLU A 152 -8.15 11.37 -0.15
C GLU A 152 -7.28 11.50 -1.41
N VAL A 153 -6.19 10.73 -1.50
CA VAL A 153 -5.26 10.74 -2.65
C VAL A 153 -5.98 10.41 -3.95
N LEU A 154 -6.84 9.40 -3.96
CA LEU A 154 -7.58 8.98 -5.16
C LEU A 154 -8.66 9.99 -5.61
N GLN A 155 -8.90 11.05 -4.84
CA GLN A 155 -9.77 12.18 -5.22
C GLN A 155 -8.98 13.37 -5.77
N ASN A 156 -7.63 13.35 -5.71
CA ASN A 156 -6.80 14.40 -6.27
C ASN A 156 -6.86 14.39 -7.81
N GLU A 157 -6.67 15.57 -8.43
CA GLU A 157 -6.78 15.75 -9.88
C GLU A 157 -5.97 14.70 -10.68
N GLY A 158 -4.77 14.35 -10.25
CA GLY A 158 -3.91 13.37 -10.91
C GLY A 158 -4.50 11.95 -10.97
N TRP A 159 -5.40 11.59 -10.03
CA TRP A 159 -6.04 10.27 -9.98
C TRP A 159 -7.48 10.27 -10.48
N MET A 160 -8.13 11.43 -10.53
CA MET A 160 -9.57 11.55 -10.75
C MET A 160 -9.98 10.92 -12.08
N GLU A 161 -9.31 11.23 -13.19
CA GLU A 161 -9.61 10.65 -14.50
C GLU A 161 -9.54 9.12 -14.51
N LEU A 162 -8.51 8.56 -13.85
CA LEU A 162 -8.33 7.12 -13.75
C LEU A 162 -9.40 6.47 -12.88
N MET A 163 -9.81 7.16 -11.81
CA MET A 163 -10.85 6.69 -10.89
C MET A 163 -12.26 6.81 -11.50
N ASP A 164 -12.50 7.79 -12.35
CA ASP A 164 -13.77 7.97 -13.07
C ASP A 164 -13.93 6.93 -14.20
N SER A 165 -12.81 6.50 -14.77
CA SER A 165 -12.76 5.43 -15.77
C SER A 165 -12.76 4.01 -15.19
N TRP A 166 -13.07 3.84 -13.89
CA TRP A 166 -13.12 2.53 -13.24
C TRP A 166 -14.10 1.59 -13.95
N PRO A 167 -13.64 0.45 -14.48
CA PRO A 167 -14.49 -0.43 -15.26
C PRO A 167 -15.65 -1.01 -14.42
N VAL A 168 -16.87 -1.00 -14.97
CA VAL A 168 -18.09 -1.46 -14.26
C VAL A 168 -17.97 -2.92 -13.80
N ARG A 169 -17.24 -3.74 -14.55
CA ARG A 169 -17.03 -5.17 -14.24
C ARG A 169 -15.79 -5.45 -13.38
N ALA A 170 -14.98 -4.42 -13.08
CA ALA A 170 -13.82 -4.53 -12.20
C ALA A 170 -14.29 -4.78 -10.76
N VAL A 171 -13.35 -5.22 -9.91
CA VAL A 171 -13.59 -5.30 -8.47
C VAL A 171 -14.04 -3.93 -7.96
N PRO A 172 -15.11 -3.87 -7.15
CA PRO A 172 -15.62 -2.58 -6.66
C PRO A 172 -14.55 -1.76 -5.95
N LYS A 173 -14.45 -0.48 -6.28
CA LYS A 173 -13.48 0.46 -5.68
C LYS A 173 -13.46 0.38 -4.14
N ARG A 174 -14.63 0.25 -3.51
CA ARG A 174 -14.76 0.09 -2.04
C ARG A 174 -14.03 -1.15 -1.51
N CYS A 175 -14.02 -2.27 -2.26
CA CYS A 175 -13.28 -3.49 -1.88
C CYS A 175 -11.78 -3.22 -1.88
N VAL A 176 -11.27 -2.56 -2.91
CA VAL A 176 -9.85 -2.22 -3.01
C VAL A 176 -9.44 -1.29 -1.88
N LEU A 177 -10.25 -0.24 -1.62
CA LEU A 177 -9.98 0.70 -0.51
C LEU A 177 -9.98 0.00 0.84
N ALA A 178 -10.96 -0.86 1.13
CA ALA A 178 -11.02 -1.61 2.38
C ALA A 178 -9.79 -2.52 2.58
N VAL A 179 -9.38 -3.24 1.52
CA VAL A 179 -8.17 -4.08 1.57
C VAL A 179 -6.90 -3.24 1.75
N CYS A 180 -6.82 -2.07 1.11
CA CYS A 180 -5.70 -1.15 1.32
C CYS A 180 -5.66 -0.60 2.74
N GLN A 181 -6.80 -0.16 3.30
CA GLN A 181 -6.87 0.38 4.66
C GLN A 181 -6.56 -0.67 5.73
N ALA A 182 -6.98 -1.90 5.51
CA ALA A 182 -6.75 -3.03 6.42
C ALA A 182 -5.26 -3.37 6.64
N HIS A 183 -4.32 -2.80 5.87
CA HIS A 183 -2.91 -3.07 6.12
C HIS A 183 -2.37 -2.41 7.41
N GLY A 184 -3.01 -1.36 7.89
CA GLY A 184 -2.74 -0.75 9.19
C GLY A 184 -3.29 -1.56 10.38
N GLU A 185 -4.18 -2.53 10.14
CA GLU A 185 -4.86 -3.31 11.19
C GLU A 185 -4.02 -4.50 11.66
N GLY A 186 -4.16 -4.88 12.94
CA GLY A 186 -3.58 -6.10 13.49
C GLY A 186 -4.33 -7.38 13.02
N PRO A 187 -3.75 -8.59 13.25
CA PRO A 187 -4.39 -9.84 12.83
C PRO A 187 -5.76 -10.08 13.51
N LYS A 188 -5.97 -9.54 14.71
CA LYS A 188 -7.25 -9.64 15.44
C LYS A 188 -8.30 -8.74 14.80
N GLU A 189 -7.93 -7.51 14.51
CA GLU A 189 -8.75 -6.50 13.87
C GLU A 189 -9.19 -6.95 12.48
N LEU A 190 -8.27 -7.50 11.66
CA LEU A 190 -8.58 -8.09 10.35
C LEU A 190 -9.65 -9.18 10.43
N ARG A 191 -9.60 -10.03 11.47
CA ARG A 191 -10.56 -11.14 11.64
C ARG A 191 -11.97 -10.68 11.96
N ILE A 192 -12.13 -9.50 12.56
CA ILE A 192 -13.42 -8.93 12.97
C ILE A 192 -13.85 -7.73 12.13
N ASN A 193 -13.09 -7.44 11.05
CA ASN A 193 -13.42 -6.35 10.15
C ASN A 193 -14.67 -6.69 9.34
N ARG A 194 -15.81 -6.18 9.80
CA ARG A 194 -17.12 -6.43 9.18
C ARG A 194 -17.24 -5.88 7.78
N GLU A 195 -16.48 -4.85 7.45
CA GLU A 195 -16.49 -4.29 6.11
C GLU A 195 -15.89 -5.29 5.12
N LEU A 196 -14.75 -5.90 5.44
CA LEU A 196 -14.15 -6.95 4.63
C LEU A 196 -15.05 -8.20 4.55
N GLU A 197 -15.69 -8.59 5.66
CA GLU A 197 -16.63 -9.71 5.68
C GLU A 197 -17.86 -9.46 4.77
N TYR A 198 -18.41 -8.25 4.81
CA TYR A 198 -19.54 -7.87 3.95
C TYR A 198 -19.15 -7.87 2.46
N LEU A 199 -17.92 -7.47 2.16
CA LEU A 199 -17.39 -7.44 0.81
C LEU A 199 -17.03 -8.84 0.27
N ALA A 200 -16.80 -9.82 1.14
CA ALA A 200 -16.60 -11.22 0.76
C ALA A 200 -17.84 -11.87 0.09
N ALA A 201 -18.99 -11.23 0.14
CA ALA A 201 -20.19 -11.65 -0.61
C ALA A 201 -20.09 -11.40 -2.12
N SER A 202 -19.01 -10.76 -2.62
CA SER A 202 -18.66 -10.62 -4.03
C SER A 202 -17.81 -11.80 -4.50
N ASP A 203 -17.47 -11.86 -5.80
CA ASP A 203 -16.61 -12.92 -6.38
C ASP A 203 -15.15 -12.95 -5.85
N ALA A 204 -14.83 -12.10 -4.87
CA ALA A 204 -13.51 -12.00 -4.27
C ALA A 204 -13.58 -12.09 -2.74
N ASP A 205 -12.77 -12.96 -2.15
CA ASP A 205 -12.57 -13.03 -0.69
C ASP A 205 -11.66 -11.88 -0.23
N ALA A 206 -12.29 -10.76 0.18
CA ALA A 206 -11.57 -9.57 0.60
C ALA A 206 -10.75 -9.79 1.89
N VAL A 207 -11.20 -10.66 2.81
CA VAL A 207 -10.47 -10.99 4.05
C VAL A 207 -9.19 -11.74 3.72
N PHE A 208 -9.30 -12.76 2.85
CA PHE A 208 -8.13 -13.48 2.35
C PHE A 208 -7.15 -12.57 1.63
N CYS A 209 -7.64 -11.73 0.72
CA CYS A 209 -6.80 -10.80 -0.03
C CYS A 209 -6.09 -9.79 0.88
N ALA A 210 -6.78 -9.25 1.90
CA ALA A 210 -6.18 -8.34 2.89
C ALA A 210 -5.08 -9.04 3.70
N GLY A 211 -5.33 -10.26 4.17
CA GLY A 211 -4.35 -11.06 4.92
C GLY A 211 -3.12 -11.40 4.09
N LEU A 212 -3.32 -11.89 2.87
CA LEU A 212 -2.23 -12.25 1.96
C LEU A 212 -1.37 -11.04 1.58
N ARG A 213 -2.01 -9.92 1.19
CA ARG A 213 -1.31 -8.68 0.85
C ARG A 213 -0.49 -8.17 2.03
N ARG A 214 -1.08 -8.13 3.25
CA ARG A 214 -0.38 -7.72 4.46
C ARG A 214 0.83 -8.62 4.76
N LEU A 215 0.66 -9.93 4.64
CA LEU A 215 1.77 -10.86 4.84
C LEU A 215 2.90 -10.63 3.83
N ALA A 216 2.56 -10.41 2.57
CA ALA A 216 3.54 -10.13 1.52
C ALA A 216 4.30 -8.82 1.76
N ASP A 217 3.61 -7.77 2.23
CA ASP A 217 4.21 -6.50 2.61
C ASP A 217 5.19 -6.66 3.79
N LEU A 218 4.80 -7.41 4.82
CA LEU A 218 5.68 -7.74 5.95
C LEU A 218 6.89 -8.58 5.57
N LEU A 219 6.81 -9.38 4.51
CA LEU A 219 7.92 -10.21 4.00
C LEU A 219 8.86 -9.44 3.07
N ASP A 220 8.54 -8.23 2.66
CA ASP A 220 9.41 -7.40 1.82
C ASP A 220 10.56 -6.78 2.63
N PHE A 221 11.42 -7.66 3.20
CA PHE A 221 12.70 -7.30 3.84
C PHE A 221 13.88 -7.34 2.87
N HIS A 222 13.68 -7.00 1.60
CA HIS A 222 14.76 -7.08 0.63
C HIS A 222 15.84 -6.04 0.93
N ASP A 223 17.11 -6.36 0.66
CA ASP A 223 18.28 -5.48 0.87
C ASP A 223 18.22 -4.19 0.04
N THR A 224 17.37 -4.16 -0.99
CA THR A 224 17.08 -2.96 -1.79
C THR A 224 16.23 -1.93 -1.06
N ARG A 225 15.48 -2.31 -0.01
CA ARG A 225 14.65 -1.39 0.83
C ARG A 225 15.45 -0.68 1.92
N GLY A 226 16.49 -1.32 2.47
CA GLY A 226 17.36 -0.72 3.47
C GLY A 226 18.69 -0.32 2.84
N PRO A 227 19.06 0.98 2.80
CA PRO A 227 20.42 1.33 2.39
C PRO A 227 21.41 0.53 3.26
N ARG A 228 22.32 -0.21 2.64
CA ARG A 228 23.40 -0.96 3.35
C ARG A 228 24.14 -0.12 4.37
N VAL A 229 24.09 1.20 4.22
CA VAL A 229 24.63 2.19 5.15
C VAL A 229 23.87 2.18 6.49
N LEU A 230 22.54 2.01 6.50
CA LEU A 230 21.75 1.98 7.74
C LEU A 230 22.02 0.71 8.55
N TYR A 231 22.23 -0.45 7.90
CA TYR A 231 22.66 -1.68 8.57
C TYR A 231 24.03 -1.55 9.23
N ARG A 232 24.96 -0.81 8.61
CA ARG A 232 26.27 -0.55 9.20
C ARG A 232 26.18 0.43 10.38
N TYR A 233 25.25 1.39 10.35
CA TYR A 233 25.07 2.36 11.44
C TYR A 233 24.38 1.73 12.66
N ALA A 234 23.37 0.88 12.47
CA ALA A 234 22.73 0.15 13.57
C ALA A 234 23.69 -0.82 14.24
N ALA A 235 24.51 -1.55 13.48
CA ALA A 235 25.49 -2.48 14.01
C ALA A 235 26.67 -1.79 14.75
N TYR A 236 26.90 -0.50 14.54
CA TYR A 236 27.96 0.27 15.22
C TYR A 236 27.54 0.87 16.56
N ASN A 237 26.23 0.94 16.85
CA ASN A 237 25.71 1.50 18.09
C ASN A 237 25.36 0.45 19.15
N GLU A 238 25.63 -0.83 18.90
CA GLU A 238 25.42 -1.94 19.85
C GLU A 238 26.73 -2.41 20.54
N ASN A 239 27.82 -1.63 20.45
CA ASN A 239 29.09 -1.89 21.19
C ASN A 239 29.46 -0.75 22.15
#